data_f68a8ae5af450d859a62931dffec6f6c
#
_entry.id   f68a8ae5af450d859a62931dffec6f6c
#
_cell.length_a   1.000
_cell.length_b   1.000
_cell.length_c   1.000
_cell.angle_alpha   90.00
_cell.angle_beta   90.00
_cell.angle_gamma   90.00
#
_symmetry.space_group_name_H-M   'P 1'
#
loop_
_entity.id
_entity.type
_entity.pdbx_description
1 polymer ?
#
loop_
_entity_poly.entity_id
_entity_poly.type
_entity_poly.pdbx_seq_one_letter_code
_entity_poly.pdbx_strand_id
1 'polypeptide(L)'
;MGAGGARGRGGRVAVVGAGPAGLMAAERLAAAGRAVELWERRPSPGRRLLLAGRGGLNLTHSEGEAAFLARYAAAGDGGADAVSAAVAAFGCGEGVRRWARDRLGVPTFVGSSGRVFPEGMRAAPLLRAWLAVLEEAGVELRLRRRLVGVASGPGGRGLRLDFREETAGGALGPTMEHWEGQACVLALGGASYPRLGSDGAWAGERGSALRGEPCKSGERPMLDVVPLRPANCGWVAGGGGWSPVFREKYEGSWAKGVDLSVVGPTGDSLARSRGDLVFSARGVEGGPVYAVTGALASAARASSRGGITVHIDFRPDMDVHALTKRLSASRKRSTAERLRRAGVASAAYGLLVESGGREGAAATAQGGAAALAAAVKKVPLFLDGPEGLEKAISSAGGVSLGAGPGQVAAGTLMLQGKPEGIFVAGEQLDWNAPTGGYLLTAALATGAAAAAGVDAWLKNENASI
;
A
#
# COMPACT_ATOMS: atom_id res chain seq x y z
N MET A 1 17.65 -16.74 -44.06
CA MET A 1 16.70 -15.76 -44.59
C MET A 1 15.56 -15.71 -43.60
N GLY A 2 15.61 -14.69 -42.70
CA GLY A 2 14.68 -14.58 -41.60
C GLY A 2 13.40 -13.93 -42.03
N ALA A 3 12.29 -14.51 -41.64
CA ALA A 3 10.98 -13.92 -41.71
C ALA A 3 10.86 -12.75 -40.69
N GLY A 4 11.35 -11.57 -41.11
CA GLY A 4 11.04 -10.28 -40.50
C GLY A 4 9.63 -9.86 -40.89
N GLY A 5 8.61 -10.60 -40.44
CA GLY A 5 7.21 -10.28 -40.66
C GLY A 5 6.83 -9.00 -39.96
N ALA A 6 6.33 -8.06 -40.74
CA ALA A 6 5.70 -6.80 -40.41
C ALA A 6 4.97 -6.76 -39.07
N ARG A 7 5.67 -6.51 -37.95
CA ARG A 7 5.09 -6.00 -36.71
C ARG A 7 4.88 -4.48 -36.95
N GLY A 8 3.77 -4.23 -37.70
CA GLY A 8 3.42 -2.96 -38.22
C GLY A 8 2.92 -1.97 -37.19
N ARG A 9 2.65 -0.86 -37.50
CA ARG A 9 1.80 0.31 -37.23
C ARG A 9 1.25 0.56 -35.81
N GLY A 10 1.47 -0.32 -34.82
CA GLY A 10 1.16 -0.06 -33.43
C GLY A 10 2.40 0.45 -32.71
N GLY A 11 2.37 1.69 -32.19
CA GLY A 11 3.51 2.32 -31.54
C GLY A 11 4.16 1.45 -30.46
N ARG A 12 5.50 1.51 -30.35
CA ARG A 12 6.26 0.84 -29.29
C ARG A 12 5.98 1.51 -27.94
N VAL A 13 5.65 0.71 -26.94
CA VAL A 13 5.35 1.18 -25.58
C VAL A 13 6.23 0.43 -24.57
N ALA A 14 6.92 1.19 -23.72
CA ALA A 14 7.60 0.62 -22.57
C ALA A 14 6.70 0.65 -21.34
N VAL A 15 6.68 -0.46 -20.58
CA VAL A 15 6.13 -0.48 -19.23
C VAL A 15 7.28 -0.72 -18.26
N VAL A 16 7.47 0.15 -17.29
CA VAL A 16 8.61 0.10 -16.36
C VAL A 16 8.13 -0.24 -14.96
N GLY A 17 8.54 -1.42 -14.47
CA GLY A 17 8.12 -2.03 -13.21
C GLY A 17 7.13 -3.16 -13.43
N ALA A 18 7.54 -4.40 -13.15
CA ALA A 18 6.73 -5.62 -13.28
C ALA A 18 6.01 -6.00 -11.96
N GLY A 19 5.48 -4.99 -11.26
CA GLY A 19 4.49 -5.13 -10.19
C GLY A 19 3.06 -5.25 -10.75
N PRO A 20 2.02 -5.40 -9.90
CA PRO A 20 0.64 -5.58 -10.35
C PRO A 20 0.15 -4.50 -11.33
N ALA A 21 0.50 -3.23 -11.11
CA ALA A 21 0.11 -2.14 -12.01
C ALA A 21 0.78 -2.26 -13.38
N GLY A 22 2.09 -2.53 -13.43
CA GLY A 22 2.81 -2.68 -14.70
C GLY A 22 2.42 -3.96 -15.45
N LEU A 23 2.21 -5.08 -14.77
CA LEU A 23 1.71 -6.32 -15.38
C LEU A 23 0.33 -6.11 -16.02
N MET A 24 -0.58 -5.40 -15.33
CA MET A 24 -1.90 -5.07 -15.86
C MET A 24 -1.81 -4.10 -17.06
N ALA A 25 -0.95 -3.07 -16.96
CA ALA A 25 -0.75 -2.14 -18.07
C ALA A 25 -0.22 -2.87 -19.31
N ALA A 26 0.78 -3.75 -19.15
CA ALA A 26 1.34 -4.54 -20.23
C ALA A 26 0.30 -5.47 -20.88
N GLU A 27 -0.53 -6.16 -20.06
CA GLU A 27 -1.62 -7.01 -20.54
C GLU A 27 -2.61 -6.22 -21.40
N ARG A 28 -3.07 -5.06 -20.91
CA ARG A 28 -4.08 -4.25 -21.59
C ARG A 28 -3.55 -3.64 -22.89
N LEU A 29 -2.30 -3.17 -22.88
CA LEU A 29 -1.64 -2.62 -24.06
C LEU A 29 -1.41 -3.69 -25.15
N ALA A 30 -0.93 -4.87 -24.76
CA ALA A 30 -0.76 -5.99 -25.69
C ALA A 30 -2.10 -6.45 -26.28
N ALA A 31 -3.16 -6.53 -25.44
CA ALA A 31 -4.51 -6.83 -25.91
C ALA A 31 -5.08 -5.76 -26.88
N ALA A 32 -4.64 -4.51 -26.77
CA ALA A 32 -4.93 -3.42 -27.72
C ALA A 32 -4.05 -3.44 -28.98
N GLY A 33 -3.21 -4.47 -29.18
CA GLY A 33 -2.34 -4.65 -30.34
C GLY A 33 -1.08 -3.79 -30.33
N ARG A 34 -0.65 -3.28 -29.16
CA ARG A 34 0.58 -2.50 -29.04
C ARG A 34 1.79 -3.43 -28.88
N ALA A 35 2.96 -3.01 -29.43
CA ALA A 35 4.23 -3.69 -29.16
C ALA A 35 4.75 -3.26 -27.78
N VAL A 36 4.76 -4.18 -26.81
CA VAL A 36 5.03 -3.88 -25.40
C VAL A 36 6.33 -4.51 -24.95
N GLU A 37 7.20 -3.70 -24.33
CA GLU A 37 8.36 -4.16 -23.57
C GLU A 37 8.16 -3.85 -22.10
N LEU A 38 8.19 -4.89 -21.26
CA LEU A 38 8.04 -4.79 -19.81
C LEU A 38 9.40 -4.88 -19.11
N TRP A 39 9.82 -3.78 -18.49
CA TRP A 39 11.13 -3.62 -17.88
C TRP A 39 11.05 -3.77 -16.36
N GLU A 40 11.89 -4.62 -15.80
CA GLU A 40 11.95 -4.88 -14.36
C GLU A 40 13.40 -4.85 -13.85
N ARG A 41 13.64 -4.06 -12.79
CA ARG A 41 14.97 -3.93 -12.19
C ARG A 41 15.46 -5.21 -11.49
N ARG A 42 14.53 -6.03 -11.01
CA ARG A 42 14.83 -7.27 -10.25
C ARG A 42 14.93 -8.48 -11.18
N PRO A 43 15.50 -9.59 -10.68
CA PRO A 43 15.63 -10.83 -11.47
C PRO A 43 14.32 -11.58 -11.71
N SER A 44 13.21 -11.13 -11.13
CA SER A 44 11.89 -11.73 -11.32
C SER A 44 10.76 -10.72 -11.11
N PRO A 45 9.66 -10.80 -11.88
CA PRO A 45 8.50 -9.95 -11.73
C PRO A 45 7.67 -10.30 -10.47
N GLY A 46 6.75 -9.44 -10.07
CA GLY A 46 5.71 -9.70 -9.08
C GLY A 46 6.20 -9.99 -7.66
N ARG A 47 7.41 -9.58 -7.27
CA ARG A 47 8.02 -9.95 -5.99
C ARG A 47 7.20 -9.52 -4.76
N ARG A 48 6.63 -8.31 -4.79
CA ARG A 48 5.75 -7.84 -3.70
C ARG A 48 4.42 -8.59 -3.67
N LEU A 49 3.87 -8.94 -4.82
CA LEU A 49 2.67 -9.79 -4.91
C LEU A 49 2.92 -11.17 -4.29
N LEU A 50 4.08 -11.78 -4.57
CA LEU A 50 4.48 -13.06 -3.98
C LEU A 50 4.65 -12.96 -2.45
N LEU A 51 5.19 -11.85 -1.94
CA LEU A 51 5.30 -11.62 -0.50
C LEU A 51 3.92 -11.48 0.14
N ALA A 52 3.03 -10.68 -0.44
CA ALA A 52 1.68 -10.48 0.06
C ALA A 52 0.87 -11.78 0.13
N GLY A 53 1.19 -12.75 -0.74
CA GLY A 53 0.53 -14.06 -0.77
C GLY A 53 1.09 -15.12 0.17
N ARG A 54 2.02 -14.83 1.07
CA ARG A 54 2.60 -15.84 1.98
C ARG A 54 1.59 -16.43 2.96
N GLY A 55 0.71 -15.62 3.52
CA GLY A 55 -0.36 -16.05 4.44
C GLY A 55 -1.72 -16.27 3.77
N GLY A 56 -1.78 -16.20 2.44
CA GLY A 56 -2.99 -16.19 1.64
C GLY A 56 -3.11 -14.88 0.86
N LEU A 57 -3.19 -14.97 -0.48
CA LEU A 57 -3.28 -13.80 -1.34
C LEU A 57 -4.69 -13.19 -1.27
N ASN A 58 -4.86 -12.14 -0.48
CA ASN A 58 -6.07 -11.35 -0.51
C ASN A 58 -6.07 -10.45 -1.76
N LEU A 59 -6.85 -10.84 -2.76
CA LEU A 59 -6.92 -10.15 -4.05
C LEU A 59 -7.70 -8.84 -3.96
N THR A 60 -8.86 -8.88 -3.30
CA THR A 60 -9.82 -7.77 -3.23
C THR A 60 -10.82 -7.98 -2.08
N HIS A 61 -11.87 -7.17 -2.03
CA HIS A 61 -12.98 -7.30 -1.09
C HIS A 61 -14.32 -7.42 -1.82
N SER A 62 -15.29 -8.10 -1.22
CA SER A 62 -16.61 -8.35 -1.80
C SER A 62 -17.70 -7.34 -1.38
N GLU A 63 -17.33 -6.26 -0.69
CA GLU A 63 -18.29 -5.24 -0.30
C GLU A 63 -18.84 -4.48 -1.53
N GLY A 64 -20.01 -3.88 -1.38
CA GLY A 64 -20.65 -3.12 -2.46
C GLY A 64 -19.82 -1.89 -2.89
N GLU A 65 -20.02 -1.45 -4.12
CA GLU A 65 -19.24 -0.42 -4.79
C GLU A 65 -19.08 0.86 -3.96
N ALA A 66 -20.16 1.43 -3.43
CA ALA A 66 -20.11 2.67 -2.66
C ALA A 66 -19.24 2.54 -1.41
N ALA A 67 -19.35 1.43 -0.66
CA ALA A 67 -18.50 1.17 0.49
C ALA A 67 -17.04 0.92 0.08
N PHE A 68 -16.83 0.23 -1.04
CA PHE A 68 -15.51 -0.05 -1.59
C PHE A 68 -14.77 1.25 -1.97
N LEU A 69 -15.42 2.15 -2.69
CA LEU A 69 -14.84 3.42 -3.12
C LEU A 69 -14.59 4.37 -1.94
N ALA A 70 -15.44 4.35 -0.92
CA ALA A 70 -15.25 5.13 0.30
C ALA A 70 -13.94 4.80 1.04
N ARG A 71 -13.34 3.61 0.81
CA ARG A 71 -12.05 3.22 1.42
C ARG A 71 -10.88 4.07 0.91
N TYR A 72 -10.94 4.56 -0.32
CA TYR A 72 -9.91 5.44 -0.89
C TYR A 72 -10.08 6.87 -0.40
N ALA A 73 -11.31 7.39 -0.39
CA ALA A 73 -11.60 8.73 0.11
C ALA A 73 -11.23 8.90 1.60
N ALA A 74 -11.49 7.88 2.43
CA ALA A 74 -11.18 7.89 3.86
C ALA A 74 -9.67 7.92 4.17
N ALA A 75 -8.83 7.56 3.20
CA ALA A 75 -7.37 7.61 3.37
C ALA A 75 -6.80 9.03 3.36
N GLY A 76 -7.55 10.03 2.84
CA GLY A 76 -7.24 11.46 2.96
C GLY A 76 -6.05 11.95 2.12
N ASP A 77 -5.68 11.23 1.07
CA ASP A 77 -4.59 11.60 0.15
C ASP A 77 -5.12 12.22 -1.14
N GLY A 78 -4.34 13.11 -1.77
CA GLY A 78 -4.77 13.98 -2.86
C GLY A 78 -5.24 13.27 -4.15
N GLY A 79 -4.88 12.01 -4.34
CA GLY A 79 -5.23 11.22 -5.53
C GLY A 79 -6.49 10.35 -5.41
N ALA A 80 -7.22 10.45 -4.31
CA ALA A 80 -8.33 9.57 -3.98
C ALA A 80 -9.42 9.50 -5.07
N ASP A 81 -9.82 10.64 -5.62
CA ASP A 81 -10.89 10.71 -6.63
C ASP A 81 -10.49 10.04 -7.95
N ALA A 82 -9.27 10.30 -8.43
CA ALA A 82 -8.78 9.71 -9.67
C ALA A 82 -8.60 8.19 -9.55
N VAL A 83 -8.07 7.72 -8.42
CA VAL A 83 -7.93 6.29 -8.14
C VAL A 83 -9.29 5.63 -7.96
N SER A 84 -10.23 6.28 -7.25
CA SER A 84 -11.61 5.80 -7.12
C SER A 84 -12.31 5.67 -8.48
N ALA A 85 -12.14 6.64 -9.36
CA ALA A 85 -12.67 6.58 -10.73
C ALA A 85 -12.08 5.40 -11.52
N ALA A 86 -10.77 5.19 -11.45
CA ALA A 86 -10.12 4.04 -12.10
C ALA A 86 -10.63 2.70 -11.52
N VAL A 87 -10.79 2.62 -10.20
CA VAL A 87 -11.30 1.43 -9.50
C VAL A 87 -12.76 1.14 -9.87
N ALA A 88 -13.61 2.17 -9.94
CA ALA A 88 -14.99 2.04 -10.40
C ALA A 88 -15.05 1.56 -11.85
N ALA A 89 -14.27 2.15 -12.76
CA ALA A 89 -14.19 1.75 -14.16
C ALA A 89 -13.66 0.30 -14.33
N PHE A 90 -12.80 -0.17 -13.45
CA PHE A 90 -12.33 -1.54 -13.43
C PHE A 90 -13.39 -2.53 -12.92
N GLY A 91 -14.42 -2.04 -12.21
CA GLY A 91 -15.53 -2.81 -11.62
C GLY A 91 -15.26 -3.26 -10.20
N CYS A 92 -14.50 -2.48 -9.43
CA CYS A 92 -14.22 -2.73 -8.02
C CYS A 92 -13.74 -4.18 -7.73
N GLY A 93 -14.21 -4.76 -6.64
CA GLY A 93 -13.87 -6.14 -6.27
C GLY A 93 -14.33 -7.20 -7.27
N GLU A 94 -15.50 -7.04 -7.86
CA GLU A 94 -16.02 -7.98 -8.86
C GLU A 94 -15.23 -7.90 -10.18
N GLY A 95 -14.73 -6.71 -10.55
CA GLY A 95 -13.82 -6.54 -11.67
C GLY A 95 -12.54 -7.36 -11.53
N VAL A 96 -11.95 -7.39 -10.33
CA VAL A 96 -10.77 -8.21 -10.02
C VAL A 96 -11.09 -9.71 -10.09
N ARG A 97 -12.23 -10.14 -9.54
CA ARG A 97 -12.67 -11.55 -9.60
C ARG A 97 -12.89 -12.02 -11.02
N ARG A 98 -13.59 -11.21 -11.82
CA ARG A 98 -13.84 -11.47 -13.25
C ARG A 98 -12.53 -11.57 -14.02
N TRP A 99 -11.61 -10.63 -13.84
CA TRP A 99 -10.30 -10.68 -14.47
C TRP A 99 -9.52 -11.94 -14.11
N ALA A 100 -9.46 -12.31 -12.82
CA ALA A 100 -8.74 -13.51 -12.37
C ALA A 100 -9.32 -14.77 -12.99
N ARG A 101 -10.66 -14.89 -13.05
CA ARG A 101 -11.37 -16.04 -13.63
C ARG A 101 -11.23 -16.08 -15.16
N ASP A 102 -11.58 -15.01 -15.84
CA ASP A 102 -11.81 -15.01 -17.29
C ASP A 102 -10.52 -14.83 -18.09
N ARG A 103 -9.52 -14.14 -17.51
CA ARG A 103 -8.23 -13.90 -18.16
C ARG A 103 -7.15 -14.89 -17.72
N LEU A 104 -7.13 -15.27 -16.45
CA LEU A 104 -6.08 -16.10 -15.89
C LEU A 104 -6.53 -17.55 -15.61
N GLY A 105 -7.82 -17.86 -15.74
CA GLY A 105 -8.36 -19.17 -15.36
C GLY A 105 -8.24 -19.48 -13.87
N VAL A 106 -8.18 -18.42 -13.02
CA VAL A 106 -7.99 -18.56 -11.58
C VAL A 106 -9.31 -18.24 -10.86
N PRO A 107 -10.06 -19.27 -10.42
CA PRO A 107 -11.28 -19.06 -9.65
C PRO A 107 -10.98 -18.47 -8.26
N THR A 108 -11.97 -17.76 -7.71
CA THR A 108 -11.86 -17.05 -6.43
C THR A 108 -13.03 -17.35 -5.51
N PHE A 109 -12.80 -17.30 -4.20
CA PHE A 109 -13.85 -17.41 -3.19
C PHE A 109 -13.83 -16.23 -2.21
N VAL A 110 -14.95 -16.01 -1.54
CA VAL A 110 -15.11 -14.97 -0.51
C VAL A 110 -14.95 -15.61 0.86
N GLY A 111 -14.01 -15.12 1.65
CA GLY A 111 -13.83 -15.52 3.04
C GLY A 111 -14.86 -14.87 3.97
N SER A 112 -14.94 -15.33 5.21
CA SER A 112 -15.93 -14.88 6.22
C SER A 112 -15.85 -13.38 6.54
N SER A 113 -14.71 -12.74 6.29
CA SER A 113 -14.50 -11.31 6.49
C SER A 113 -14.78 -10.45 5.24
N GLY A 114 -15.36 -11.02 4.17
CA GLY A 114 -15.55 -10.34 2.90
C GLY A 114 -14.31 -10.24 2.02
N ARG A 115 -13.16 -10.67 2.49
CA ARG A 115 -11.91 -10.73 1.71
C ARG A 115 -12.01 -11.81 0.64
N VAL A 116 -11.49 -11.51 -0.54
CA VAL A 116 -11.50 -12.41 -1.69
C VAL A 116 -10.13 -13.03 -1.91
N PHE A 117 -10.09 -14.34 -2.07
CA PHE A 117 -8.86 -15.11 -2.27
C PHE A 117 -8.96 -15.97 -3.53
N PRO A 118 -7.84 -16.28 -4.23
CA PRO A 118 -7.83 -17.36 -5.20
C PRO A 118 -8.04 -18.70 -4.48
N GLU A 119 -8.68 -19.69 -5.12
CA GLU A 119 -8.97 -20.98 -4.47
C GLU A 119 -7.72 -21.67 -3.90
N GLY A 120 -6.57 -21.55 -4.56
CA GLY A 120 -5.31 -22.06 -4.04
C GLY A 120 -4.66 -21.20 -2.95
N MET A 121 -5.26 -20.09 -2.50
CA MET A 121 -4.76 -19.15 -1.50
C MET A 121 -3.41 -18.48 -1.82
N ARG A 122 -2.67 -18.92 -2.84
CA ARG A 122 -1.28 -18.55 -3.11
C ARG A 122 -1.14 -17.60 -4.30
N ALA A 123 -0.18 -16.67 -4.21
CA ALA A 123 0.13 -15.73 -5.29
C ALA A 123 0.87 -16.39 -6.48
N ALA A 124 1.69 -17.41 -6.24
CA ALA A 124 2.56 -17.97 -7.27
C ALA A 124 1.81 -18.61 -8.46
N PRO A 125 0.73 -19.39 -8.28
CA PRO A 125 -0.06 -19.89 -9.40
C PRO A 125 -0.69 -18.77 -10.24
N LEU A 126 -1.26 -17.75 -9.58
CA LEU A 126 -1.86 -16.60 -10.24
C LEU A 126 -0.82 -15.82 -11.06
N LEU A 127 0.35 -15.56 -10.48
CA LEU A 127 1.42 -14.85 -11.19
C LEU A 127 1.93 -15.66 -12.40
N ARG A 128 2.06 -16.98 -12.28
CA ARG A 128 2.47 -17.83 -13.41
C ARG A 128 1.46 -17.80 -14.54
N ALA A 129 0.17 -17.92 -14.24
CA ALA A 129 -0.89 -17.81 -15.23
C ALA A 129 -0.85 -16.43 -15.92
N TRP A 130 -0.62 -15.36 -15.16
CA TRP A 130 -0.53 -14.02 -15.71
C TRP A 130 0.68 -13.84 -16.64
N LEU A 131 1.85 -14.35 -16.25
CA LEU A 131 3.04 -14.31 -17.10
C LEU A 131 2.87 -15.10 -18.40
N ALA A 132 2.18 -16.25 -18.36
CA ALA A 132 1.86 -17.01 -19.57
C ALA A 132 0.95 -16.20 -20.52
N VAL A 133 -0.07 -15.51 -20.01
CA VAL A 133 -0.93 -14.63 -20.81
C VAL A 133 -0.12 -13.49 -21.46
N LEU A 134 0.85 -12.90 -20.74
CA LEU A 134 1.71 -11.87 -21.31
C LEU A 134 2.65 -12.40 -22.40
N GLU A 135 3.21 -13.58 -22.19
CA GLU A 135 4.08 -14.26 -23.16
C GLU A 135 3.32 -14.60 -24.45
N GLU A 136 2.13 -15.18 -24.34
CA GLU A 136 1.25 -15.45 -25.48
C GLU A 136 0.85 -14.19 -26.24
N ALA A 137 0.67 -13.07 -25.52
CA ALA A 137 0.38 -11.77 -26.12
C ALA A 137 1.62 -11.09 -26.75
N GLY A 138 2.81 -11.73 -26.66
CA GLY A 138 4.04 -11.22 -27.25
C GLY A 138 4.69 -10.07 -26.48
N VAL A 139 4.41 -9.94 -25.18
CA VAL A 139 5.09 -8.94 -24.31
C VAL A 139 6.53 -9.40 -24.08
N GLU A 140 7.49 -8.52 -24.38
CA GLU A 140 8.90 -8.78 -24.13
C GLU A 140 9.29 -8.39 -22.71
N LEU A 141 9.69 -9.36 -21.88
CA LEU A 141 10.10 -9.13 -20.48
C LEU A 141 11.62 -8.90 -20.39
N ARG A 142 12.04 -7.72 -19.94
CA ARG A 142 13.42 -7.29 -19.72
C ARG A 142 13.74 -7.22 -18.23
N LEU A 143 14.43 -8.21 -17.71
CA LEU A 143 14.79 -8.32 -16.28
C LEU A 143 16.16 -7.69 -15.97
N ARG A 144 16.38 -7.36 -14.69
CA ARG A 144 17.61 -6.74 -14.19
C ARG A 144 17.95 -5.42 -14.88
N ARG A 145 16.94 -4.66 -15.29
CA ARG A 145 17.10 -3.37 -15.97
C ARG A 145 16.45 -2.26 -15.14
N ARG A 146 17.28 -1.45 -14.51
CA ARG A 146 16.85 -0.29 -13.74
C ARG A 146 16.80 0.94 -14.64
N LEU A 147 15.66 1.60 -14.65
CA LEU A 147 15.50 2.91 -15.30
C LEU A 147 16.36 3.93 -14.56
N VAL A 148 17.19 4.66 -15.29
CA VAL A 148 18.10 5.69 -14.77
C VAL A 148 17.94 7.04 -15.46
N GLY A 149 17.20 7.11 -16.56
CA GLY A 149 16.95 8.36 -17.26
C GLY A 149 15.73 8.30 -18.16
N VAL A 150 15.04 9.44 -18.30
CA VAL A 150 13.93 9.66 -19.22
C VAL A 150 14.18 10.97 -19.95
N ALA A 151 14.16 10.95 -21.28
CA ALA A 151 14.38 12.11 -22.13
C ALA A 151 13.46 12.08 -23.37
N SER A 152 13.37 13.21 -24.07
CA SER A 152 12.80 13.23 -25.41
C SER A 152 13.64 12.37 -26.36
N GLY A 153 12.97 11.67 -27.26
CA GLY A 153 13.61 10.90 -28.30
C GLY A 153 14.35 11.77 -29.34
N PRO A 154 15.05 11.13 -30.31
CA PRO A 154 15.76 11.84 -31.34
C PRO A 154 14.88 12.84 -32.10
N GLY A 155 15.41 14.05 -32.31
CA GLY A 155 14.66 15.13 -32.97
C GLY A 155 13.46 15.66 -32.14
N GLY A 156 13.42 15.39 -30.84
CA GLY A 156 12.34 15.82 -29.93
C GLY A 156 11.03 15.03 -30.09
N ARG A 157 11.06 13.91 -30.82
CA ARG A 157 9.88 13.06 -31.05
C ARG A 157 9.93 11.78 -30.20
N GLY A 158 8.82 11.44 -29.59
CA GLY A 158 8.73 10.26 -28.71
C GLY A 158 9.61 10.34 -27.47
N LEU A 159 9.95 9.19 -26.92
CA LEU A 159 10.69 9.04 -25.67
C LEU A 159 11.96 8.22 -25.85
N ARG A 160 13.01 8.60 -25.12
CA ARG A 160 14.16 7.77 -24.85
C ARG A 160 14.21 7.43 -23.36
N LEU A 161 14.32 6.15 -23.06
CA LEU A 161 14.51 5.64 -21.72
C LEU A 161 15.89 5.01 -21.61
N ASP A 162 16.61 5.36 -20.56
CA ASP A 162 17.96 4.87 -20.31
C ASP A 162 17.93 3.86 -19.16
N PHE A 163 18.46 2.66 -19.40
CA PHE A 163 18.49 1.57 -18.44
C PHE A 163 19.92 1.14 -18.13
N ARG A 164 20.14 0.69 -16.90
CA ARG A 164 21.38 0.02 -16.51
C ARG A 164 21.08 -1.33 -15.87
N GLU A 165 21.94 -2.29 -16.10
CA GLU A 165 21.85 -3.58 -15.42
C GLU A 165 21.99 -3.39 -13.92
N GLU A 166 21.08 -3.98 -13.14
CA GLU A 166 21.16 -4.01 -11.68
C GLU A 166 21.61 -5.40 -11.21
N THR A 167 22.73 -5.45 -10.50
CA THR A 167 23.26 -6.69 -9.92
C THR A 167 22.40 -7.18 -8.75
N ALA A 168 22.62 -8.41 -8.28
CA ALA A 168 21.89 -8.96 -7.14
C ALA A 168 22.07 -8.11 -5.85
N GLY A 169 23.21 -7.44 -5.69
CA GLY A 169 23.50 -6.52 -4.59
C GLY A 169 22.96 -5.10 -4.76
N GLY A 170 22.28 -4.79 -5.88
CA GLY A 170 21.72 -3.46 -6.15
C GLY A 170 22.71 -2.48 -6.80
N ALA A 171 23.93 -2.87 -7.06
CA ALA A 171 24.88 -2.05 -7.80
C ALA A 171 24.51 -1.96 -9.28
N LEU A 172 24.79 -0.81 -9.89
CA LEU A 172 24.53 -0.59 -11.31
C LEU A 172 25.75 -0.97 -12.14
N GLY A 173 25.55 -1.79 -13.17
CA GLY A 173 26.53 -2.15 -14.15
C GLY A 173 26.98 -0.94 -14.97
N PRO A 174 28.13 -1.01 -15.68
CA PRO A 174 28.68 0.10 -16.47
C PRO A 174 27.91 0.35 -17.77
N THR A 175 27.28 -0.66 -18.34
CA THR A 175 26.63 -0.59 -19.65
C THR A 175 25.28 0.10 -19.57
N MET A 176 25.07 1.09 -20.47
CA MET A 176 23.79 1.76 -20.67
C MET A 176 23.05 1.09 -21.84
N GLU A 177 21.80 0.75 -21.64
CA GLU A 177 20.87 0.27 -22.66
C GLU A 177 19.83 1.36 -22.93
N HIS A 178 19.61 1.69 -24.18
CA HIS A 178 18.65 2.72 -24.59
C HIS A 178 17.42 2.06 -25.21
N TRP A 179 16.26 2.53 -24.82
CA TRP A 179 15.00 2.20 -25.46
C TRP A 179 14.39 3.47 -26.09
N GLU A 180 13.84 3.36 -27.27
CA GLU A 180 13.14 4.43 -27.95
C GLU A 180 11.75 3.99 -28.40
N GLY A 181 10.76 4.86 -28.20
CA GLY A 181 9.38 4.58 -28.58
C GLY A 181 8.48 5.79 -28.36
N GLN A 182 7.17 5.59 -28.49
CA GLN A 182 6.22 6.70 -28.44
C GLN A 182 5.70 6.98 -27.04
N ALA A 183 5.48 5.96 -26.22
CA ALA A 183 4.92 6.15 -24.89
C ALA A 183 5.54 5.20 -23.86
N CYS A 184 5.47 5.59 -22.60
CA CYS A 184 5.81 4.69 -21.50
C CYS A 184 4.81 4.77 -20.36
N VAL A 185 4.67 3.65 -19.62
CA VAL A 185 3.97 3.59 -18.34
C VAL A 185 5.01 3.38 -17.23
N LEU A 186 5.11 4.34 -16.32
CA LEU A 186 5.92 4.22 -15.11
C LEU A 186 5.06 3.59 -14.00
N ALA A 187 5.44 2.39 -13.57
CA ALA A 187 4.79 1.62 -12.50
C ALA A 187 5.81 1.20 -11.45
N LEU A 188 6.63 2.17 -10.99
CA LEU A 188 7.83 1.94 -10.19
C LEU A 188 7.54 1.58 -8.72
N GLY A 189 6.26 1.62 -8.33
CA GLY A 189 5.81 1.32 -6.98
C GLY A 189 6.13 2.42 -5.96
N GLY A 190 5.90 2.14 -4.68
CA GLY A 190 6.21 3.05 -3.58
C GLY A 190 7.60 2.78 -2.96
N ALA A 191 7.70 2.91 -1.62
CA ALA A 191 8.95 2.78 -0.88
C ALA A 191 8.95 1.66 0.19
N SER A 192 7.85 0.91 0.32
CA SER A 192 7.78 -0.22 1.26
C SER A 192 8.46 -1.46 0.70
N TYR A 193 9.13 -2.23 1.57
CA TYR A 193 9.93 -3.41 1.18
C TYR A 193 11.06 -3.14 0.18
N PRO A 194 12.02 -2.28 0.48
CA PRO A 194 13.10 -1.89 -0.45
C PRO A 194 13.92 -3.09 -0.95
N ARG A 195 14.09 -4.13 -0.14
CA ARG A 195 14.78 -5.38 -0.53
C ARG A 195 14.09 -6.12 -1.69
N LEU A 196 12.80 -5.87 -1.92
CA LEU A 196 12.02 -6.47 -3.01
C LEU A 196 11.96 -5.58 -4.27
N GLY A 197 12.56 -4.41 -4.23
CA GLY A 197 12.62 -3.49 -5.36
C GLY A 197 11.70 -2.27 -5.26
N SER A 198 10.96 -2.12 -4.14
CA SER A 198 10.14 -0.94 -3.88
C SER A 198 10.85 -0.06 -2.85
N ASP A 199 11.86 0.67 -3.30
CA ASP A 199 12.75 1.47 -2.45
C ASP A 199 12.49 2.99 -2.53
N GLY A 200 11.54 3.42 -3.37
CA GLY A 200 11.22 4.83 -3.56
C GLY A 200 12.34 5.66 -4.21
N ALA A 201 13.42 5.01 -4.68
CA ALA A 201 14.58 5.73 -5.22
C ALA A 201 14.26 6.57 -6.47
N TRP A 202 13.18 6.26 -7.17
CA TRP A 202 12.68 7.06 -8.29
C TRP A 202 12.21 8.46 -7.88
N ALA A 203 11.76 8.63 -6.64
CA ALA A 203 11.30 9.91 -6.13
C ALA A 203 12.45 10.92 -6.00
N GLY A 204 13.65 10.47 -5.56
CA GLY A 204 14.82 11.31 -5.35
C GLY A 204 14.51 12.61 -4.61
N GLU A 205 15.40 13.57 -4.69
CA GLU A 205 15.05 14.93 -4.28
C GLU A 205 14.10 15.54 -5.34
N ARG A 206 12.80 15.68 -4.99
CA ARG A 206 11.76 16.27 -5.84
C ARG A 206 11.58 15.59 -7.21
N GLY A 207 11.70 14.25 -7.28
CA GLY A 207 11.50 13.52 -8.53
C GLY A 207 12.64 13.69 -9.55
N SER A 208 13.79 14.18 -9.13
CA SER A 208 14.95 14.40 -10.00
C SER A 208 15.65 13.13 -10.46
N ALA A 209 15.44 11.99 -9.75
CA ALA A 209 16.16 10.75 -10.02
C ALA A 209 15.94 10.15 -11.43
N LEU A 210 14.89 10.57 -12.15
CA LEU A 210 14.59 10.07 -13.50
C LEU A 210 15.11 10.99 -14.62
N ARG A 211 15.75 12.11 -14.31
CA ARG A 211 16.32 13.02 -15.34
C ARG A 211 17.68 12.57 -15.86
N GLY A 212 18.32 11.58 -15.24
CA GLY A 212 19.67 11.16 -15.62
C GLY A 212 20.78 12.14 -15.23
N GLU A 213 20.43 13.40 -14.91
CA GLU A 213 21.34 14.43 -14.43
C GLU A 213 20.74 15.17 -13.21
N PRO A 214 21.56 15.73 -12.32
CA PRO A 214 21.08 16.55 -11.23
C PRO A 214 20.27 17.75 -11.75
N CYS A 215 19.15 18.04 -11.11
CA CYS A 215 18.34 19.21 -11.42
C CYS A 215 19.17 20.48 -11.16
N LYS A 216 19.40 21.30 -12.17
CA LYS A 216 20.07 22.58 -12.00
C LYS A 216 19.20 23.51 -11.15
N SER A 217 19.82 24.40 -10.39
CA SER A 217 19.09 25.40 -9.61
C SER A 217 18.15 26.20 -10.50
N GLY A 218 16.84 26.17 -10.18
CA GLY A 218 15.81 26.86 -10.95
C GLY A 218 15.08 26.00 -12.01
N GLU A 219 15.51 24.79 -12.33
CA GLU A 219 14.77 23.90 -13.20
C GLU A 219 13.63 23.19 -12.43
N ARG A 220 12.47 23.06 -13.09
CA ARG A 220 11.35 22.31 -12.53
C ARG A 220 11.64 20.82 -12.57
N PRO A 221 11.30 20.07 -11.49
CA PRO A 221 11.42 18.62 -11.49
C PRO A 221 10.50 18.02 -12.57
N MET A 222 10.91 16.85 -13.10
CA MET A 222 10.08 16.09 -14.05
C MET A 222 8.79 15.59 -13.39
N LEU A 223 8.84 15.23 -12.12
CA LEU A 223 7.72 14.74 -11.31
C LEU A 223 7.47 15.69 -10.14
N ASP A 224 6.21 16.07 -9.93
CA ASP A 224 5.77 16.70 -8.69
C ASP A 224 5.43 15.59 -7.68
N VAL A 225 6.30 15.42 -6.68
CA VAL A 225 6.25 14.28 -5.75
C VAL A 225 5.90 14.73 -4.36
N VAL A 226 4.77 14.25 -3.85
CA VAL A 226 4.45 14.26 -2.42
C VAL A 226 5.39 13.28 -1.70
N PRO A 227 6.08 13.69 -0.62
CA PRO A 227 7.04 12.84 0.06
C PRO A 227 6.45 11.47 0.45
N LEU A 228 7.19 10.41 0.14
CA LEU A 228 6.79 9.05 0.49
C LEU A 228 6.83 8.85 2.01
N ARG A 229 5.76 8.29 2.57
CA ARG A 229 5.59 8.03 3.99
C ARG A 229 5.05 6.63 4.26
N PRO A 230 5.31 6.04 5.43
CA PRO A 230 4.75 4.73 5.78
C PRO A 230 3.22 4.77 5.83
N ALA A 231 2.58 3.75 5.28
CA ALA A 231 1.15 3.51 5.37
C ALA A 231 0.89 2.04 5.68
N ASN A 232 -0.25 1.75 6.33
CA ASN A 232 -0.56 0.38 6.76
C ASN A 232 0.62 -0.25 7.54
N CYS A 233 1.08 0.45 8.56
CA CYS A 233 2.25 0.05 9.35
C CYS A 233 1.94 0.01 10.84
N GLY A 234 2.85 -0.58 11.60
CA GLY A 234 2.85 -0.48 13.05
C GLY A 234 3.10 0.95 13.52
N TRP A 235 2.69 1.22 14.76
CA TRP A 235 2.90 2.50 15.43
C TRP A 235 3.71 2.28 16.70
N VAL A 236 4.71 3.13 16.90
CA VAL A 236 5.65 3.07 18.02
C VAL A 236 4.96 3.58 19.29
N ALA A 237 5.05 2.81 20.38
CA ALA A 237 4.55 3.24 21.68
C ALA A 237 5.36 4.43 22.21
N GLY A 238 4.72 5.27 23.01
CA GLY A 238 5.30 6.50 23.51
C GLY A 238 6.61 6.32 24.27
N GLY A 239 7.50 7.31 24.15
CA GLY A 239 8.84 7.23 24.73
C GLY A 239 9.83 6.41 23.91
N GLY A 240 9.55 6.21 22.61
CA GLY A 240 10.40 5.47 21.68
C GLY A 240 10.19 3.95 21.70
N GLY A 241 9.16 3.45 22.37
CA GLY A 241 8.80 2.04 22.45
C GLY A 241 8.49 1.55 23.87
N TRP A 242 8.33 0.26 24.02
CA TRP A 242 7.98 -0.38 25.28
C TRP A 242 9.11 -0.35 26.31
N SER A 243 8.75 -0.36 27.60
CA SER A 243 9.70 -0.70 28.65
C SER A 243 10.29 -2.09 28.44
N PRO A 244 11.52 -2.35 28.91
CA PRO A 244 12.13 -3.69 28.79
C PRO A 244 11.23 -4.81 29.35
N VAL A 245 10.54 -4.55 30.46
CA VAL A 245 9.64 -5.51 31.12
C VAL A 245 8.42 -5.82 30.25
N PHE A 246 7.80 -4.80 29.67
CA PHE A 246 6.64 -5.01 28.80
C PHE A 246 7.05 -5.76 27.52
N ARG A 247 8.16 -5.35 26.91
CA ARG A 247 8.68 -5.99 25.69
C ARG A 247 8.99 -7.46 25.91
N GLU A 248 9.77 -7.80 26.93
CA GLU A 248 10.14 -9.20 27.24
C GLU A 248 8.91 -10.09 27.40
N LYS A 249 7.84 -9.55 27.99
CA LYS A 249 6.65 -10.33 28.32
C LYS A 249 5.63 -10.43 27.21
N TYR A 250 5.51 -9.42 26.34
CA TYR A 250 4.40 -9.30 25.40
C TYR A 250 4.80 -9.14 23.94
N GLU A 251 6.09 -8.96 23.61
CA GLU A 251 6.52 -8.91 22.21
C GLU A 251 6.11 -10.18 21.45
N GLY A 252 5.50 -10.01 20.27
CA GLY A 252 4.96 -11.07 19.44
C GLY A 252 3.61 -11.63 19.94
N SER A 253 3.12 -11.22 21.10
CA SER A 253 1.80 -11.60 21.55
C SER A 253 0.69 -10.79 20.88
N TRP A 254 -0.53 -11.28 20.97
CA TRP A 254 -1.71 -10.68 20.36
C TRP A 254 -2.89 -10.58 21.32
N ALA A 255 -3.76 -9.61 21.07
CA ALA A 255 -5.07 -9.48 21.68
C ALA A 255 -6.15 -9.59 20.61
N LYS A 256 -6.98 -10.64 20.70
CA LYS A 256 -8.00 -10.91 19.68
C LYS A 256 -9.23 -10.03 19.84
N GLY A 257 -9.76 -9.58 18.69
CA GLY A 257 -11.05 -8.93 18.59
C GLY A 257 -11.18 -7.65 19.42
N VAL A 258 -10.08 -6.93 19.65
CA VAL A 258 -10.11 -5.64 20.36
C VAL A 258 -10.73 -4.56 19.50
N ASP A 259 -11.18 -3.49 20.15
CA ASP A 259 -11.63 -2.28 19.49
C ASP A 259 -10.66 -1.13 19.79
N LEU A 260 -10.11 -0.54 18.73
CA LEU A 260 -9.15 0.55 18.81
C LEU A 260 -9.81 1.84 18.32
N SER A 261 -9.77 2.89 19.15
CA SER A 261 -10.30 4.21 18.82
C SER A 261 -9.19 5.26 18.84
N VAL A 262 -9.09 6.04 17.78
CA VAL A 262 -8.20 7.20 17.68
C VAL A 262 -8.88 8.39 18.36
N VAL A 263 -8.21 9.04 19.30
CA VAL A 263 -8.78 10.11 20.11
C VAL A 263 -8.29 11.47 19.61
N GLY A 264 -9.21 12.33 19.27
CA GLY A 264 -8.93 13.71 18.88
C GLY A 264 -8.50 14.59 20.06
N PRO A 265 -8.01 15.82 19.80
CA PRO A 265 -7.59 16.76 20.84
C PRO A 265 -8.70 17.14 21.81
N THR A 266 -9.95 17.12 21.37
CA THR A 266 -11.17 17.40 22.17
C THR A 266 -11.71 16.19 22.90
N GLY A 267 -11.06 14.99 22.73
CA GLY A 267 -11.48 13.73 23.35
C GLY A 267 -12.52 12.95 22.55
N ASP A 268 -12.92 13.44 21.39
CA ASP A 268 -13.80 12.77 20.43
C ASP A 268 -13.10 11.60 19.72
N SER A 269 -13.88 10.65 19.21
CA SER A 269 -13.37 9.53 18.44
C SER A 269 -13.29 9.90 16.96
N LEU A 270 -12.07 10.06 16.44
CA LEU A 270 -11.82 10.40 15.03
C LEU A 270 -11.98 9.20 14.10
N ALA A 271 -11.62 8.01 14.58
CA ALA A 271 -11.74 6.77 13.85
C ALA A 271 -11.77 5.59 14.81
N ARG A 272 -12.39 4.50 14.38
CA ARG A 272 -12.51 3.28 15.17
C ARG A 272 -12.39 2.06 14.29
N SER A 273 -11.70 1.04 14.77
CA SER A 273 -11.58 -0.24 14.07
C SER A 273 -11.46 -1.41 15.03
N ARG A 274 -12.05 -2.54 14.62
CA ARG A 274 -12.04 -3.78 15.38
C ARG A 274 -11.20 -4.84 14.69
N GLY A 275 -10.43 -5.61 15.47
CA GLY A 275 -9.65 -6.73 14.97
C GLY A 275 -8.61 -7.22 15.96
N ASP A 276 -7.68 -8.04 15.48
CA ASP A 276 -6.59 -8.58 16.29
C ASP A 276 -5.43 -7.58 16.33
N LEU A 277 -5.04 -7.19 17.54
CA LEU A 277 -3.92 -6.30 17.82
C LEU A 277 -2.68 -7.12 18.15
N VAL A 278 -1.55 -6.79 17.56
CA VAL A 278 -0.26 -7.42 17.81
C VAL A 278 0.66 -6.42 18.51
N PHE A 279 1.38 -6.90 19.54
CA PHE A 279 2.42 -6.13 20.21
C PHE A 279 3.76 -6.41 19.54
N SER A 280 4.24 -5.48 18.73
CA SER A 280 5.55 -5.55 18.07
C SER A 280 6.68 -5.20 19.05
N ALA A 281 7.94 -5.30 18.60
CA ALA A 281 9.11 -4.96 19.41
C ALA A 281 9.11 -3.52 19.96
N ARG A 282 8.41 -2.58 19.30
CA ARG A 282 8.41 -1.17 19.68
C ARG A 282 7.03 -0.57 19.89
N GLY A 283 5.97 -1.26 19.50
CA GLY A 283 4.63 -0.67 19.53
C GLY A 283 3.53 -1.67 19.17
N VAL A 284 2.53 -1.20 18.47
CA VAL A 284 1.35 -1.98 18.09
C VAL A 284 1.18 -2.04 16.57
N GLU A 285 0.70 -3.19 16.09
CA GLU A 285 0.39 -3.43 14.68
C GLU A 285 -0.86 -4.34 14.56
N GLY A 286 -1.24 -4.67 13.34
CA GLY A 286 -2.39 -5.54 13.05
C GLY A 286 -3.56 -4.80 12.43
N GLY A 287 -4.61 -5.55 12.09
CA GLY A 287 -5.77 -5.07 11.33
C GLY A 287 -6.36 -3.75 11.84
N PRO A 288 -6.67 -3.60 13.14
CA PRO A 288 -7.26 -2.38 13.66
C PRO A 288 -6.33 -1.16 13.56
N VAL A 289 -5.02 -1.32 13.71
CA VAL A 289 -4.03 -0.24 13.55
C VAL A 289 -3.93 0.18 12.09
N TYR A 290 -3.83 -0.79 11.18
CA TYR A 290 -3.73 -0.51 9.74
C TYR A 290 -4.96 0.21 9.19
N ALA A 291 -6.16 -0.18 9.65
CA ALA A 291 -7.41 0.42 9.20
C ALA A 291 -7.57 1.90 9.60
N VAL A 292 -6.92 2.35 10.68
CA VAL A 292 -7.00 3.73 11.16
C VAL A 292 -5.71 4.53 10.93
N THR A 293 -4.75 3.99 10.17
CA THR A 293 -3.42 4.64 9.95
C THR A 293 -3.56 6.05 9.38
N GLY A 294 -4.51 6.30 8.48
CA GLY A 294 -4.77 7.65 7.95
C GLY A 294 -5.19 8.64 9.03
N ALA A 295 -6.14 8.25 9.89
CA ALA A 295 -6.59 9.07 11.02
C ALA A 295 -5.48 9.28 12.05
N LEU A 296 -4.70 8.23 12.37
CA LEU A 296 -3.53 8.34 13.24
C LEU A 296 -2.52 9.34 12.70
N ALA A 297 -2.16 9.23 11.42
CA ALA A 297 -1.18 10.13 10.79
C ALA A 297 -1.68 11.58 10.74
N SER A 298 -2.97 11.80 10.44
CA SER A 298 -3.58 13.13 10.42
C SER A 298 -3.60 13.75 11.82
N ALA A 299 -4.06 13.02 12.81
CA ALA A 299 -4.14 13.47 14.19
C ALA A 299 -2.75 13.73 14.81
N ALA A 300 -1.76 12.87 14.52
CA ALA A 300 -0.38 13.09 14.98
C ALA A 300 0.25 14.35 14.38
N ARG A 301 -0.03 14.66 13.11
CA ARG A 301 0.43 15.94 12.49
C ARG A 301 -0.22 17.16 13.12
N ALA A 302 -1.47 17.05 13.55
CA ALA A 302 -2.19 18.13 14.22
C ALA A 302 -1.81 18.28 15.70
N SER A 303 -1.14 17.30 16.28
CA SER A 303 -0.79 17.26 17.70
C SER A 303 0.47 18.07 17.99
N SER A 304 0.40 19.00 18.94
CA SER A 304 1.57 19.74 19.44
C SER A 304 2.58 18.88 20.19
N ARG A 305 2.19 17.67 20.60
CA ARG A 305 3.05 16.72 21.32
C ARG A 305 3.81 15.75 20.39
N GLY A 306 3.62 15.85 19.07
CA GLY A 306 4.28 14.98 18.10
C GLY A 306 3.81 13.50 18.12
N GLY A 307 2.68 13.21 18.76
CA GLY A 307 2.12 11.86 18.86
C GLY A 307 0.63 11.91 19.15
N ILE A 308 0.00 10.74 19.32
CA ILE A 308 -1.45 10.61 19.47
C ILE A 308 -1.83 9.58 20.55
N THR A 309 -2.91 9.81 21.28
CA THR A 309 -3.49 8.83 22.18
C THR A 309 -4.54 8.00 21.45
N VAL A 310 -4.46 6.69 21.61
CA VAL A 310 -5.53 5.76 21.23
C VAL A 310 -6.13 5.12 22.49
N HIS A 311 -7.40 4.72 22.41
CA HIS A 311 -8.04 3.91 23.41
C HIS A 311 -8.28 2.51 22.90
N ILE A 312 -7.98 1.50 23.70
CA ILE A 312 -8.16 0.09 23.35
C ILE A 312 -9.20 -0.52 24.31
N ASP A 313 -10.29 -1.04 23.72
CA ASP A 313 -11.26 -1.87 24.41
C ASP A 313 -10.89 -3.35 24.20
N PHE A 314 -10.48 -4.02 25.26
CA PHE A 314 -10.07 -5.44 25.21
C PHE A 314 -11.23 -6.42 25.26
N ARG A 315 -12.45 -5.96 25.47
CA ARG A 315 -13.68 -6.79 25.50
C ARG A 315 -14.88 -6.06 24.90
N PRO A 316 -14.83 -5.73 23.60
CA PRO A 316 -15.89 -4.96 22.94
C PRO A 316 -17.24 -5.71 22.90
N ASP A 317 -17.22 -7.06 23.03
CA ASP A 317 -18.43 -7.89 23.07
C ASP A 317 -19.19 -7.84 24.40
N MET A 318 -18.62 -7.22 25.42
CA MET A 318 -19.21 -7.15 26.76
C MET A 318 -19.32 -5.69 27.18
N ASP A 319 -20.45 -5.32 27.76
CA ASP A 319 -20.59 -4.05 28.47
C ASP A 319 -19.82 -4.06 29.80
N VAL A 320 -19.68 -2.86 30.38
CA VAL A 320 -18.95 -2.70 31.67
C VAL A 320 -19.60 -3.49 32.79
N HIS A 321 -20.95 -3.60 32.83
CA HIS A 321 -21.69 -4.28 33.88
C HIS A 321 -21.44 -5.79 33.85
N ALA A 322 -21.58 -6.40 32.67
CA ALA A 322 -21.33 -7.84 32.47
C ALA A 322 -19.86 -8.18 32.76
N LEU A 323 -18.90 -7.32 32.36
CA LEU A 323 -17.49 -7.51 32.68
C LEU A 323 -17.21 -7.38 34.19
N THR A 324 -17.83 -6.40 34.84
CA THR A 324 -17.75 -6.22 36.30
C THR A 324 -18.21 -7.48 37.03
N LYS A 325 -19.36 -8.06 36.65
CA LYS A 325 -19.89 -9.31 37.23
C LYS A 325 -18.89 -10.46 37.09
N ARG A 326 -18.30 -10.65 35.93
CA ARG A 326 -17.25 -11.69 35.68
C ARG A 326 -16.00 -11.47 36.54
N LEU A 327 -15.52 -10.25 36.64
CA LEU A 327 -14.34 -9.89 37.44
C LEU A 327 -14.61 -10.08 38.95
N SER A 328 -15.83 -9.81 39.41
CA SER A 328 -16.26 -10.00 40.81
C SER A 328 -16.27 -11.48 41.24
N ALA A 329 -16.61 -12.39 40.33
CA ALA A 329 -16.64 -13.83 40.61
C ALA A 329 -15.26 -14.42 41.01
N SER A 330 -14.19 -13.70 40.74
CA SER A 330 -12.80 -14.12 41.02
C SER A 330 -12.07 -13.23 42.03
N ARG A 331 -12.78 -12.54 42.94
CA ARG A 331 -12.21 -11.53 43.87
C ARG A 331 -10.99 -11.99 44.68
N LYS A 332 -10.89 -13.26 45.03
CA LYS A 332 -9.77 -13.82 45.82
C LYS A 332 -8.51 -14.10 44.98
N ARG A 333 -8.54 -13.87 43.68
CA ARG A 333 -7.43 -14.12 42.72
C ARG A 333 -6.65 -12.84 42.46
N SER A 334 -5.43 -13.00 41.91
CA SER A 334 -4.65 -11.86 41.43
C SER A 334 -5.36 -11.13 40.27
N THR A 335 -5.05 -9.86 40.08
CA THR A 335 -5.65 -9.05 39.02
C THR A 335 -5.45 -9.68 37.62
N ALA A 336 -4.26 -10.21 37.35
CA ALA A 336 -3.96 -10.90 36.10
C ALA A 336 -4.84 -12.14 35.89
N GLU A 337 -5.02 -12.96 36.94
CA GLU A 337 -5.87 -14.16 36.89
C GLU A 337 -7.36 -13.80 36.73
N ARG A 338 -7.81 -12.73 37.36
CA ARG A 338 -9.20 -12.23 37.22
C ARG A 338 -9.47 -11.81 35.76
N LEU A 339 -8.56 -11.06 35.16
CA LEU A 339 -8.65 -10.63 33.78
C LEU A 339 -8.63 -11.83 32.80
N ARG A 340 -7.71 -12.77 33.00
CA ARG A 340 -7.63 -13.98 32.20
C ARG A 340 -8.93 -14.78 32.21
N ARG A 341 -9.54 -14.98 33.40
CA ARG A 341 -10.84 -15.69 33.57
C ARG A 341 -12.00 -14.93 32.96
N ALA A 342 -11.93 -13.61 32.93
CA ALA A 342 -12.91 -12.77 32.22
C ALA A 342 -12.70 -12.77 30.69
N GLY A 343 -11.66 -13.46 30.18
CA GLY A 343 -11.32 -13.54 28.77
C GLY A 343 -10.67 -12.26 28.24
N VAL A 344 -10.07 -11.47 29.12
CA VAL A 344 -9.27 -10.29 28.74
C VAL A 344 -7.85 -10.72 28.45
N ALA A 345 -7.27 -10.23 27.35
CA ALA A 345 -5.88 -10.53 27.00
C ALA A 345 -4.91 -10.08 28.11
N SER A 346 -3.88 -10.88 28.37
CA SER A 346 -2.91 -10.62 29.44
C SER A 346 -2.18 -9.27 29.29
N ALA A 347 -1.97 -8.83 28.05
CA ALA A 347 -1.37 -7.55 27.74
C ALA A 347 -2.20 -6.33 28.20
N ALA A 348 -3.52 -6.48 28.41
CA ALA A 348 -4.35 -5.36 28.88
C ALA A 348 -3.88 -4.81 30.24
N TYR A 349 -3.56 -5.69 31.20
CA TYR A 349 -3.00 -5.26 32.49
C TYR A 349 -1.59 -4.70 32.33
N GLY A 350 -0.79 -5.31 31.46
CA GLY A 350 0.54 -4.78 31.12
C GLY A 350 0.48 -3.35 30.58
N LEU A 351 -0.46 -3.06 29.68
CA LEU A 351 -0.65 -1.70 29.15
C LEU A 351 -1.14 -0.71 30.21
N LEU A 352 -1.99 -1.12 31.13
CA LEU A 352 -2.39 -0.26 32.26
C LEU A 352 -1.18 0.11 33.13
N VAL A 353 -0.24 -0.82 33.33
CA VAL A 353 1.03 -0.55 34.03
C VAL A 353 1.95 0.34 33.20
N GLU A 354 2.03 0.09 31.89
CA GLU A 354 2.88 0.84 30.97
C GLU A 354 2.44 2.30 30.84
N SER A 355 1.13 2.55 30.74
CA SER A 355 0.56 3.88 30.53
C SER A 355 0.34 4.68 31.82
N GLY A 356 0.02 4.03 32.94
CA GLY A 356 -0.30 4.67 34.23
C GLY A 356 0.70 4.41 35.35
N GLY A 357 1.78 3.68 35.06
CA GLY A 357 2.72 3.21 36.10
C GLY A 357 2.13 2.11 37.00
N ARG A 358 3.00 1.49 37.81
CA ARG A 358 2.59 0.42 38.74
C ARG A 358 1.56 0.90 39.78
N GLU A 359 1.72 2.13 40.24
CA GLU A 359 0.80 2.72 41.25
C GLU A 359 -0.58 2.99 40.66
N GLY A 360 -0.68 3.56 39.44
CA GLY A 360 -1.94 3.78 38.75
C GLY A 360 -2.70 2.49 38.42
N ALA A 361 -1.99 1.46 37.98
CA ALA A 361 -2.57 0.14 37.75
C ALA A 361 -3.01 -0.55 39.06
N ALA A 362 -2.25 -0.39 40.14
CA ALA A 362 -2.59 -0.92 41.45
C ALA A 362 -3.83 -0.17 42.01
N ALA A 363 -3.89 1.15 41.91
CA ALA A 363 -5.04 1.94 42.31
C ALA A 363 -6.32 1.52 41.56
N THR A 364 -6.21 1.31 40.25
CA THR A 364 -7.31 0.78 39.42
C THR A 364 -7.77 -0.60 39.92
N ALA A 365 -6.85 -1.48 40.27
CA ALA A 365 -7.17 -2.82 40.79
C ALA A 365 -7.78 -2.77 42.19
N GLN A 366 -7.34 -1.81 43.03
CA GLN A 366 -7.89 -1.56 44.38
C GLN A 366 -9.31 -0.97 44.35
N GLY A 367 -9.62 -0.17 43.30
CA GLY A 367 -10.96 0.35 43.04
C GLY A 367 -12.03 -0.73 42.76
N GLY A 368 -11.61 -1.97 42.75
CA GLY A 368 -12.50 -3.14 42.63
C GLY A 368 -12.79 -3.59 41.22
N ALA A 369 -13.81 -4.43 41.06
CA ALA A 369 -14.15 -5.05 39.80
C ALA A 369 -14.70 -4.02 38.77
N ALA A 370 -15.46 -3.04 39.26
CA ALA A 370 -16.04 -2.01 38.38
C ALA A 370 -14.96 -1.07 37.78
N ALA A 371 -14.03 -0.60 38.64
CA ALA A 371 -12.92 0.24 38.18
C ALA A 371 -12.03 -0.52 37.19
N LEU A 372 -11.73 -1.79 37.46
CA LEU A 372 -10.93 -2.62 36.57
C LEU A 372 -11.66 -2.88 35.23
N ALA A 373 -12.99 -3.13 35.28
CA ALA A 373 -13.80 -3.29 34.08
C ALA A 373 -13.78 -2.03 33.20
N ALA A 374 -14.01 -0.86 33.80
CA ALA A 374 -13.96 0.41 33.09
C ALA A 374 -12.57 0.67 32.48
N ALA A 375 -11.50 0.39 33.21
CA ALA A 375 -10.13 0.57 32.73
C ALA A 375 -9.80 -0.30 31.52
N VAL A 376 -10.11 -1.59 31.52
CA VAL A 376 -9.81 -2.49 30.39
C VAL A 376 -10.72 -2.28 29.17
N LYS A 377 -11.82 -1.56 29.36
CA LYS A 377 -12.71 -1.12 28.27
C LYS A 377 -12.18 0.15 27.59
N LYS A 378 -11.22 0.85 28.18
CA LYS A 378 -10.68 2.12 27.65
C LYS A 378 -9.22 2.28 28.07
N VAL A 379 -8.38 1.30 27.72
CA VAL A 379 -6.94 1.38 28.01
C VAL A 379 -6.31 2.46 27.12
N PRO A 380 -5.74 3.53 27.70
CA PRO A 380 -5.05 4.55 26.91
C PRO A 380 -3.68 4.03 26.48
N LEU A 381 -3.28 4.34 25.25
CA LEU A 381 -1.95 4.11 24.74
C LEU A 381 -1.51 5.33 23.95
N PHE A 382 -0.41 5.97 24.34
CA PHE A 382 0.20 7.02 23.58
C PHE A 382 1.13 6.41 22.51
N LEU A 383 1.04 6.92 21.28
CA LEU A 383 1.81 6.49 20.14
C LEU A 383 2.62 7.68 19.62
N ASP A 384 3.93 7.52 19.48
CA ASP A 384 4.84 8.56 19.01
C ASP A 384 4.72 8.81 17.50
N GLY A 385 4.58 7.74 16.71
CA GLY A 385 4.53 7.83 15.25
C GLY A 385 4.52 6.48 14.58
N PRO A 386 4.43 6.44 13.24
CA PRO A 386 4.48 5.22 12.47
C PRO A 386 5.87 4.57 12.52
N GLU A 387 5.94 3.25 12.39
CA GLU A 387 7.19 2.55 12.06
C GLU A 387 7.67 2.96 10.67
N GLY A 388 8.98 2.74 10.38
CA GLY A 388 9.60 3.15 9.13
C GLY A 388 9.05 2.44 7.88
N LEU A 389 9.37 2.98 6.71
CA LEU A 389 8.97 2.45 5.41
C LEU A 389 9.40 0.99 5.19
N GLU A 390 10.51 0.58 5.78
CA GLU A 390 11.04 -0.80 5.68
C GLU A 390 10.14 -1.85 6.33
N LYS A 391 9.25 -1.43 7.24
CA LYS A 391 8.29 -2.29 7.92
C LYS A 391 6.84 -2.07 7.49
N ALA A 392 6.59 -1.02 6.70
CA ALA A 392 5.27 -0.70 6.22
C ALA A 392 4.78 -1.69 5.16
N ILE A 393 3.48 -2.00 5.16
CA ILE A 393 2.85 -2.82 4.13
C ILE A 393 2.75 -2.03 2.82
N SER A 394 2.52 -0.73 2.90
CA SER A 394 2.44 0.18 1.76
C SER A 394 3.07 1.54 2.08
N SER A 395 3.24 2.35 1.07
CA SER A 395 3.58 3.77 1.21
C SER A 395 2.44 4.65 0.71
N ALA A 396 2.29 5.81 1.33
CA ALA A 396 1.47 6.92 0.86
C ALA A 396 2.40 8.04 0.38
N GLY A 397 1.88 9.02 -0.34
CA GLY A 397 2.68 9.94 -1.13
C GLY A 397 2.97 9.35 -2.51
N GLY A 398 3.64 10.10 -3.36
CA GLY A 398 3.90 9.72 -4.74
C GLY A 398 3.74 10.88 -5.70
N VAL A 399 3.61 10.61 -6.98
CA VAL A 399 3.40 11.65 -8.00
C VAL A 399 2.02 12.25 -7.84
N SER A 400 1.98 13.57 -7.66
CA SER A 400 0.73 14.33 -7.45
C SER A 400 -0.22 14.18 -8.65
N LEU A 401 -1.52 14.12 -8.36
CA LEU A 401 -2.56 14.19 -9.39
C LEU A 401 -3.08 15.63 -9.54
N GLY A 402 -3.20 16.08 -10.77
CA GLY A 402 -3.60 17.45 -11.08
C GLY A 402 -3.33 17.84 -12.53
N ALA A 403 -3.42 19.12 -12.84
CA ALA A 403 -3.22 19.67 -14.17
C ALA A 403 -1.90 20.46 -14.33
N GLY A 404 -1.10 20.56 -13.26
CA GLY A 404 0.16 21.28 -13.27
C GLY A 404 1.32 20.48 -13.87
N PRO A 405 2.40 21.15 -14.26
CA PRO A 405 3.61 20.47 -14.74
C PRO A 405 4.18 19.51 -13.69
N GLY A 406 4.54 18.30 -14.12
CA GLY A 406 5.02 17.23 -13.24
C GLY A 406 3.93 16.48 -12.50
N GLN A 407 2.67 16.92 -12.62
CA GLN A 407 1.50 16.24 -12.07
C GLN A 407 0.87 15.30 -13.09
N VAL A 408 0.08 14.35 -12.62
CA VAL A 408 -0.61 13.37 -13.45
C VAL A 408 -2.07 13.74 -13.63
N ALA A 409 -2.52 13.85 -14.87
CA ALA A 409 -3.91 14.14 -15.19
C ALA A 409 -4.83 13.00 -14.76
N ALA A 410 -5.81 13.30 -13.92
CA ALA A 410 -6.69 12.31 -13.28
C ALA A 410 -7.43 11.39 -14.29
N GLY A 411 -7.87 11.93 -15.43
CA GLY A 411 -8.67 11.16 -16.41
C GLY A 411 -7.86 10.23 -17.30
N THR A 412 -6.59 10.52 -17.58
CA THR A 412 -5.74 9.75 -18.50
C THR A 412 -4.56 9.05 -17.83
N LEU A 413 -4.23 9.45 -16.63
CA LEU A 413 -3.00 9.11 -15.91
C LEU A 413 -1.72 9.52 -16.66
N MET A 414 -1.80 10.49 -17.56
CA MET A 414 -0.69 11.05 -18.31
C MET A 414 0.02 12.14 -17.48
N LEU A 415 1.34 12.10 -17.44
CA LEU A 415 2.18 13.12 -16.83
C LEU A 415 2.12 14.42 -17.65
N GLN A 416 1.89 15.52 -16.96
CA GLN A 416 1.82 16.85 -17.58
C GLN A 416 3.21 17.46 -17.71
N GLY A 417 3.60 17.83 -18.92
CA GLY A 417 4.89 18.47 -19.22
C GLY A 417 5.67 17.76 -20.31
N LYS A 418 6.96 18.05 -20.39
CA LYS A 418 7.86 17.45 -21.37
C LYS A 418 8.85 16.50 -20.69
N PRO A 419 9.21 15.39 -21.34
CA PRO A 419 8.66 14.87 -22.59
C PRO A 419 7.24 14.34 -22.44
N GLU A 420 6.43 14.42 -23.48
CA GLU A 420 5.06 13.87 -23.52
C GLU A 420 5.06 12.34 -23.71
N GLY A 421 3.89 11.69 -23.51
CA GLY A 421 3.76 10.25 -23.71
C GLY A 421 4.16 9.41 -22.47
N ILE A 422 4.32 10.05 -21.31
CA ILE A 422 4.61 9.37 -20.05
C ILE A 422 3.30 9.22 -19.24
N PHE A 423 3.03 8.01 -18.77
CA PHE A 423 1.89 7.68 -17.93
C PHE A 423 2.36 7.08 -16.62
N VAL A 424 1.61 7.27 -15.55
CA VAL A 424 2.01 6.80 -14.22
C VAL A 424 0.90 5.92 -13.62
N ALA A 425 1.26 4.80 -13.00
CA ALA A 425 0.30 3.86 -12.43
C ALA A 425 0.75 3.25 -11.11
N GLY A 426 -0.20 2.73 -10.36
CA GLY A 426 0.05 1.99 -9.13
C GLY A 426 0.41 2.88 -7.95
N GLU A 427 1.18 2.32 -7.03
CA GLU A 427 1.61 2.97 -5.79
C GLU A 427 2.66 4.09 -6.01
N GLN A 428 3.03 4.34 -7.26
CA GLN A 428 3.85 5.50 -7.64
C GLN A 428 3.04 6.81 -7.63
N LEU A 429 1.72 6.75 -7.81
CA LEU A 429 0.80 7.87 -7.67
C LEU A 429 0.57 8.22 -6.20
N ASP A 430 0.26 9.49 -5.91
CA ASP A 430 -0.09 9.93 -4.56
C ASP A 430 -1.52 9.49 -4.19
N TRP A 431 -1.63 8.35 -3.56
CA TRP A 431 -2.86 7.81 -2.99
C TRP A 431 -2.57 6.82 -1.87
N ASN A 432 -3.60 6.45 -1.12
CA ASN A 432 -3.54 5.40 -0.12
C ASN A 432 -4.86 4.63 -0.03
N ALA A 433 -4.83 3.46 0.59
CA ALA A 433 -5.99 2.66 0.93
C ALA A 433 -5.67 1.73 2.12
N PRO A 434 -6.68 1.27 2.89
CA PRO A 434 -6.44 0.29 3.93
C PRO A 434 -6.03 -1.07 3.37
N THR A 435 -5.53 -1.96 4.24
CA THR A 435 -5.38 -3.39 3.90
C THR A 435 -6.74 -4.04 3.69
N GLY A 436 -6.78 -5.15 2.96
CA GLY A 436 -8.03 -5.86 2.67
C GLY A 436 -8.28 -6.11 1.18
N GLY A 437 -7.23 -5.94 0.35
CA GLY A 437 -7.28 -6.13 -1.10
C GLY A 437 -7.43 -4.82 -1.89
N TYR A 438 -7.72 -3.70 -1.23
CA TYR A 438 -7.93 -2.39 -1.86
C TYR A 438 -6.66 -1.88 -2.57
N LEU A 439 -5.49 -2.04 -1.96
CA LEU A 439 -4.20 -1.66 -2.54
C LEU A 439 -3.92 -2.40 -3.85
N LEU A 440 -4.18 -3.70 -3.88
CA LEU A 440 -3.99 -4.50 -5.08
C LEU A 440 -5.02 -4.15 -6.16
N THR A 441 -6.28 -3.96 -5.77
CA THR A 441 -7.33 -3.52 -6.71
C THR A 441 -6.99 -2.19 -7.36
N ALA A 442 -6.54 -1.19 -6.59
CA ALA A 442 -6.14 0.09 -7.15
C ALA A 442 -4.90 0.00 -8.05
N ALA A 443 -3.93 -0.85 -7.70
CA ALA A 443 -2.77 -1.09 -8.57
C ALA A 443 -3.19 -1.68 -9.92
N LEU A 444 -4.09 -2.67 -9.93
CA LEU A 444 -4.66 -3.24 -11.16
C LEU A 444 -5.45 -2.20 -11.96
N ALA A 445 -6.34 -1.48 -11.27
CA ALA A 445 -7.23 -0.50 -11.88
C ALA A 445 -6.47 0.66 -12.53
N THR A 446 -5.49 1.23 -11.82
CA THR A 446 -4.67 2.32 -12.36
C THR A 446 -3.74 1.84 -13.48
N GLY A 447 -3.24 0.60 -13.43
CA GLY A 447 -2.51 -0.02 -14.54
C GLY A 447 -3.36 -0.14 -15.81
N ALA A 448 -4.61 -0.58 -15.65
CA ALA A 448 -5.57 -0.65 -16.76
C ALA A 448 -5.95 0.73 -17.30
N ALA A 449 -6.17 1.71 -16.41
CA ALA A 449 -6.47 3.09 -16.78
C ALA A 449 -5.32 3.77 -17.53
N ALA A 450 -4.07 3.60 -17.08
CA ALA A 450 -2.89 4.10 -17.75
C ALA A 450 -2.73 3.49 -19.16
N ALA A 451 -2.98 2.20 -19.30
CA ALA A 451 -2.97 1.55 -20.62
C ALA A 451 -4.03 2.11 -21.56
N ALA A 452 -5.24 2.36 -21.06
CA ALA A 452 -6.30 3.01 -21.85
C ALA A 452 -5.91 4.45 -22.25
N GLY A 453 -5.29 5.20 -21.33
CA GLY A 453 -4.75 6.53 -21.61
C GLY A 453 -3.69 6.52 -22.71
N VAL A 454 -2.73 5.60 -22.64
CA VAL A 454 -1.71 5.39 -23.68
C VAL A 454 -2.36 5.09 -25.02
N ASP A 455 -3.31 4.15 -25.08
CA ASP A 455 -3.95 3.74 -26.33
C ASP A 455 -4.72 4.89 -26.98
N ALA A 456 -5.47 5.66 -26.18
CA ALA A 456 -6.19 6.84 -26.64
C ALA A 456 -5.23 7.93 -27.17
N TRP A 457 -4.15 8.21 -26.43
CA TRP A 457 -3.16 9.19 -26.80
C TRP A 457 -2.48 8.83 -28.13
N LEU A 458 -2.03 7.57 -28.30
CA LEU A 458 -1.40 7.10 -29.53
C LEU A 458 -2.34 7.13 -30.75
N LYS A 459 -3.64 6.93 -30.55
CA LYS A 459 -4.63 7.07 -31.62
C LYS A 459 -4.76 8.51 -32.10
N ASN A 460 -4.75 9.47 -31.17
CA ASN A 460 -4.85 10.89 -31.47
C ASN A 460 -3.59 11.41 -32.17
N GLU A 461 -2.39 11.01 -31.72
CA GLU A 461 -1.12 11.36 -32.37
C GLU A 461 -1.07 10.87 -33.81
N ASN A 462 -1.50 9.64 -34.08
CA ASN A 462 -1.54 9.07 -35.43
C ASN A 462 -2.59 9.74 -36.33
N ALA A 463 -3.64 10.34 -35.76
CA ALA A 463 -4.65 11.07 -36.52
C ALA A 463 -4.21 12.51 -36.89
N SER A 464 -3.16 13.00 -36.22
CA SER A 464 -2.63 14.35 -36.40
C SER A 464 -1.44 14.41 -37.37
N ILE A 465 -0.99 13.26 -37.90
CA ILE A 465 0.04 13.09 -38.93
C ILE A 465 -0.61 12.79 -40.28
#